data_ba767241f1f974eee7c8ed0363cf6a90
#
_entry.id   ba767241f1f974eee7c8ed0363cf6a90
#
_cell.length_a   1.000
_cell.length_b   1.000
_cell.length_c   1.000
_cell.angle_alpha   90.00
_cell.angle_beta   90.00
_cell.angle_gamma   90.00
#
_symmetry.space_group_name_H-M   'P 1'
#
loop_
_entity.id
_entity.type
_entity.pdbx_description
1 polymer ?
#
loop_
_entity_poly.entity_id
_entity_poly.type
_entity_poly.pdbx_seq_one_letter_code
_entity_poly.pdbx_strand_id
1 'polypeptide(L)'
;MLPSKTYDLNNVEPDWRCMLSKADSRVPISWRNWLADAGSLTERLMQASDGNLRVSVLKQGFEVPRFSERQLLGLADRRRAMVREVVLYGNAQPWVFARSVLPLTTLTGRLRKLRQLSNQPLGELLFKDPTMCREPVQVACFDAGNRLLPPSVSSIDQASWGRRSVFRLDKKPLLVAEVFLPDFHPYHLA
;
A
#
# COMPACT_ATOMS: atom_id res chain seq x y z
N MET A 1 -19.50 15.39 -32.57
CA MET A 1 -20.04 14.49 -31.55
C MET A 1 -18.86 13.93 -30.78
N LEU A 2 -18.56 14.49 -29.60
CA LEU A 2 -17.44 14.01 -28.75
C LEU A 2 -17.93 12.74 -28.04
N PRO A 3 -17.10 11.68 -27.97
CA PRO A 3 -17.48 10.48 -27.24
C PRO A 3 -17.64 10.83 -25.76
N SER A 4 -18.82 10.54 -25.21
CA SER A 4 -19.07 10.60 -23.78
C SER A 4 -18.09 9.65 -23.08
N LYS A 5 -17.15 10.21 -22.33
CA LYS A 5 -16.36 9.42 -21.38
C LYS A 5 -17.33 8.91 -20.30
N THR A 6 -17.77 7.69 -20.45
CA THR A 6 -18.38 6.94 -19.35
C THR A 6 -17.28 6.80 -18.28
N TYR A 7 -17.37 7.60 -17.23
CA TYR A 7 -16.56 7.41 -16.02
C TYR A 7 -16.99 6.07 -15.42
N ASP A 8 -16.11 5.09 -15.49
CA ASP A 8 -16.31 3.81 -14.80
C ASP A 8 -16.14 4.08 -13.30
N LEU A 9 -17.28 4.23 -12.60
CA LEU A 9 -17.34 4.53 -11.16
C LEU A 9 -16.59 3.51 -10.31
N ASN A 10 -16.38 2.30 -10.82
CA ASN A 10 -15.67 1.24 -10.13
C ASN A 10 -14.13 1.37 -10.21
N ASN A 11 -13.59 2.33 -10.96
CA ASN A 11 -12.15 2.58 -11.09
C ASN A 11 -11.73 3.92 -10.48
N VAL A 12 -12.56 4.46 -9.58
CA VAL A 12 -12.27 5.71 -8.88
C VAL A 12 -11.27 5.45 -7.76
N GLU A 13 -10.23 6.27 -7.71
CA GLU A 13 -9.30 6.25 -6.57
C GLU A 13 -10.07 6.59 -5.28
N PRO A 14 -9.83 5.86 -4.18
CA PRO A 14 -10.49 6.14 -2.93
C PRO A 14 -10.08 7.51 -2.38
N ASP A 15 -10.92 8.09 -1.55
CA ASP A 15 -10.66 9.39 -0.92
C ASP A 15 -9.62 9.22 0.21
N TRP A 16 -8.37 9.41 -0.14
CA TRP A 16 -7.25 9.35 0.79
C TRP A 16 -7.20 10.59 1.68
N ARG A 17 -7.24 10.39 2.99
CA ARG A 17 -7.23 11.46 4.00
C ARG A 17 -6.14 11.23 5.04
N CYS A 18 -5.48 12.29 5.49
CA CYS A 18 -4.55 12.17 6.60
C CYS A 18 -5.28 11.66 7.85
N MET A 19 -4.69 10.66 8.49
CA MET A 19 -5.15 10.18 9.78
C MET A 19 -4.57 11.09 10.87
N LEU A 20 -5.43 11.91 11.48
CA LEU A 20 -5.00 12.94 12.44
C LEU A 20 -4.61 12.36 13.80
N SER A 21 -5.25 11.27 14.22
CA SER A 21 -4.96 10.59 15.47
C SER A 21 -5.55 9.17 15.49
N LYS A 22 -5.17 8.36 16.49
CA LYS A 22 -5.83 7.06 16.76
C LYS A 22 -7.31 7.20 17.16
N ALA A 23 -7.75 8.40 17.52
CA ALA A 23 -9.15 8.68 17.90
C ALA A 23 -9.99 9.17 16.70
N ASP A 24 -9.48 9.07 15.46
CA ASP A 24 -10.22 9.50 14.27
C ASP A 24 -11.56 8.74 14.16
N SER A 25 -12.68 9.45 14.38
CA SER A 25 -14.03 8.87 14.39
C SER A 25 -14.50 8.36 13.02
N ARG A 26 -13.84 8.78 11.94
CA ARG A 26 -14.13 8.31 10.57
C ARG A 26 -13.68 6.87 10.33
N VAL A 27 -12.75 6.38 11.17
CA VAL A 27 -12.20 5.03 11.09
C VAL A 27 -12.87 4.15 12.17
N PRO A 28 -13.41 2.98 11.83
CA PRO A 28 -13.96 2.05 12.82
C PRO A 28 -12.90 1.70 13.87
N ILE A 29 -13.33 1.55 15.13
CA ILE A 29 -12.44 1.39 16.27
C ILE A 29 -11.47 0.21 16.12
N SER A 30 -11.93 -0.88 15.53
CA SER A 30 -11.15 -2.10 15.24
C SER A 30 -9.96 -1.86 14.30
N TRP A 31 -10.09 -0.92 13.38
CA TRP A 31 -9.07 -0.63 12.37
C TRP A 31 -8.04 0.41 12.82
N ARG A 32 -8.37 1.22 13.84
CA ARG A 32 -7.54 2.37 14.23
C ARG A 32 -6.11 1.98 14.59
N ASN A 33 -5.94 0.90 15.34
CA ASN A 33 -4.62 0.43 15.74
C ASN A 33 -3.79 -0.09 14.56
N TRP A 34 -4.42 -0.67 13.54
CA TRP A 34 -3.73 -1.16 12.35
C TRP A 34 -3.40 -0.05 11.37
N LEU A 35 -4.29 0.88 11.16
CA LEU A 35 -4.12 1.98 10.23
C LEU A 35 -3.16 3.07 10.75
N ALA A 36 -3.22 3.37 12.06
CA ALA A 36 -2.38 4.38 12.70
C ALA A 36 -0.98 3.88 13.09
N ASP A 37 -0.70 2.60 12.93
CA ASP A 37 0.58 2.03 13.32
C ASP A 37 1.73 2.67 12.53
N ALA A 38 2.70 3.23 13.26
CA ALA A 38 3.90 3.84 12.68
C ALA A 38 5.00 2.82 12.36
N GLY A 39 4.90 1.59 12.88
CA GLY A 39 5.88 0.52 12.72
C GLY A 39 5.78 -0.24 11.39
N SER A 40 6.55 -1.31 11.31
CA SER A 40 6.56 -2.22 10.17
C SER A 40 5.30 -3.10 10.15
N LEU A 41 4.44 -2.94 9.13
CA LEU A 41 3.30 -3.82 8.97
C LEU A 41 3.73 -5.27 8.79
N THR A 42 4.76 -5.51 8.02
CA THR A 42 5.29 -6.87 7.80
C THR A 42 5.65 -7.55 9.11
N GLU A 43 6.36 -6.85 9.99
CA GLU A 43 6.77 -7.38 11.30
C GLU A 43 5.54 -7.68 12.17
N ARG A 44 4.58 -6.79 12.18
CA ARG A 44 3.34 -6.97 12.92
C ARG A 44 2.49 -8.13 12.37
N LEU A 45 2.40 -8.28 11.04
CA LEU A 45 1.73 -9.42 10.42
C LEU A 45 2.48 -10.74 10.66
N MET A 46 3.81 -10.71 10.73
CA MET A 46 4.62 -11.87 11.09
C MET A 46 4.30 -12.35 12.50
N GLN A 47 4.19 -11.44 13.46
CA GLN A 47 3.76 -11.74 14.83
C GLN A 47 2.33 -12.29 14.86
N ALA A 48 1.43 -11.63 14.15
CA ALA A 48 0.01 -12.00 14.07
C ALA A 48 -0.25 -13.36 13.41
N SER A 49 0.66 -13.85 12.59
CA SER A 49 0.58 -15.16 11.91
C SER A 49 1.45 -16.23 12.58
N ASP A 50 1.97 -15.98 13.79
CA ASP A 50 2.91 -16.88 14.48
C ASP A 50 4.08 -17.32 13.58
N GLY A 51 4.61 -16.37 12.79
CA GLY A 51 5.71 -16.60 11.86
C GLY A 51 5.29 -17.15 10.48
N ASN A 52 4.02 -17.43 10.25
CA ASN A 52 3.52 -18.00 8.98
C ASN A 52 3.12 -16.89 7.97
N LEU A 53 4.01 -15.95 7.73
CA LEU A 53 3.82 -14.89 6.74
C LEU A 53 4.54 -15.20 5.44
N ARG A 54 3.82 -15.07 4.31
CA ARG A 54 4.39 -15.26 2.97
C ARG A 54 4.06 -14.05 2.08
N VAL A 55 5.03 -13.61 1.30
CA VAL A 55 4.84 -12.56 0.29
C VAL A 55 4.76 -13.19 -1.09
N SER A 56 3.74 -12.84 -1.85
CA SER A 56 3.56 -13.24 -3.25
C SER A 56 3.56 -12.00 -4.14
N VAL A 57 4.46 -11.94 -5.10
CA VAL A 57 4.52 -10.84 -6.07
C VAL A 57 3.49 -11.11 -7.16
N LEU A 58 2.54 -10.20 -7.32
CA LEU A 58 1.55 -10.24 -8.40
C LEU A 58 2.08 -9.56 -9.66
N LYS A 59 2.76 -8.40 -9.46
CA LYS A 59 3.26 -7.58 -10.55
C LYS A 59 4.47 -6.78 -10.10
N GLN A 60 5.45 -6.66 -10.97
CA GLN A 60 6.54 -5.69 -10.83
C GLN A 60 6.98 -5.21 -12.21
N GLY A 61 7.02 -3.90 -12.41
CA GLY A 61 7.40 -3.33 -13.69
C GLY A 61 7.41 -1.81 -13.69
N PHE A 62 7.82 -1.24 -14.83
CA PHE A 62 7.81 0.21 -15.01
C PHE A 62 6.51 0.63 -15.70
N GLU A 63 5.74 1.45 -15.02
CA GLU A 63 4.49 2.01 -15.53
C GLU A 63 4.30 3.46 -15.08
N VAL A 64 3.30 4.13 -15.65
CA VAL A 64 2.87 5.46 -15.18
C VAL A 64 2.01 5.24 -13.94
N PRO A 65 2.41 5.75 -12.76
CA PRO A 65 1.63 5.61 -11.53
C PRO A 65 0.27 6.33 -11.64
N ARG A 66 -0.65 5.98 -10.75
CA ARG A 66 -1.96 6.62 -10.64
C ARG A 66 -1.81 8.12 -10.36
N PHE A 67 -2.84 8.89 -10.62
CA PHE A 67 -2.77 10.34 -10.48
C PHE A 67 -2.40 10.78 -9.06
N SER A 68 -3.07 10.26 -8.04
CA SER A 68 -2.79 10.63 -6.65
C SER A 68 -1.40 10.17 -6.18
N GLU A 69 -0.89 9.06 -6.71
CA GLU A 69 0.47 8.57 -6.42
C GLU A 69 1.53 9.50 -6.98
N ARG A 70 1.32 9.99 -8.22
CA ARG A 70 2.24 10.96 -8.85
C ARG A 70 2.26 12.28 -8.11
N GLN A 71 1.09 12.78 -7.69
CA GLN A 71 1.00 14.01 -6.90
C GLN A 71 1.79 13.92 -5.60
N LEU A 72 1.61 12.82 -4.84
CA LEU A 72 2.35 12.62 -3.57
C LEU A 72 3.86 12.52 -3.77
N LEU A 73 4.30 11.93 -4.88
CA LEU A 73 5.72 11.72 -5.17
C LEU A 73 6.35 12.87 -5.95
N GLY A 74 5.59 13.92 -6.30
CA GLY A 74 6.07 15.03 -7.12
C GLY A 74 6.50 14.61 -8.53
N LEU A 75 5.86 13.58 -9.10
CA LEU A 75 6.18 13.09 -10.42
C LEU A 75 5.40 13.86 -11.49
N ALA A 76 6.13 14.33 -12.51
CA ALA A 76 5.51 14.94 -13.69
C ALA A 76 4.60 13.94 -14.42
N ASP A 77 3.68 14.47 -15.24
CA ASP A 77 2.78 13.66 -16.05
C ASP A 77 3.55 12.70 -16.95
N ARG A 78 3.00 11.50 -17.10
CA ARG A 78 3.56 10.39 -17.91
C ARG A 78 4.94 9.88 -17.47
N ARG A 79 5.50 10.38 -16.36
CA ARG A 79 6.74 9.82 -15.79
C ARG A 79 6.47 8.41 -15.27
N ARG A 80 7.30 7.47 -15.73
CA ARG A 80 7.27 6.08 -15.29
C ARG A 80 8.00 5.94 -13.96
N ALA A 81 7.50 5.04 -13.11
CA ALA A 81 8.14 4.59 -11.89
C ALA A 81 8.11 3.07 -11.86
N MET A 82 8.92 2.45 -11.04
CA MET A 82 8.76 1.04 -10.75
C MET A 82 7.55 0.87 -9.82
N VAL A 83 6.57 0.12 -10.29
CA VAL A 83 5.41 -0.27 -9.51
C VAL A 83 5.51 -1.74 -9.17
N ARG A 84 5.30 -2.06 -7.90
CA ARG A 84 5.32 -3.41 -7.39
C ARG A 84 4.06 -3.67 -6.59
N GLU A 85 3.36 -4.74 -6.94
CA GLU A 85 2.15 -5.19 -6.28
C GLU A 85 2.38 -6.58 -5.69
N VAL A 86 2.03 -6.74 -4.43
CA VAL A 86 2.20 -8.00 -3.70
C VAL A 86 0.98 -8.29 -2.85
N VAL A 87 0.79 -9.57 -2.55
CA VAL A 87 -0.12 -10.01 -1.47
C VAL A 87 0.70 -10.60 -0.35
N LEU A 88 0.41 -10.17 0.86
CA LEU A 88 0.92 -10.77 2.08
C LEU A 88 -0.13 -11.75 2.60
N TYR A 89 0.28 -12.99 2.69
CA TYR A 89 -0.54 -14.10 3.20
C TYR A 89 -0.12 -14.39 4.63
N GLY A 90 -1.07 -14.33 5.57
CA GLY A 90 -0.91 -14.84 6.92
C GLY A 90 -1.72 -16.11 7.09
N ASN A 91 -1.12 -17.18 7.61
CA ASN A 91 -1.76 -18.48 7.79
C ASN A 91 -2.47 -18.98 6.51
N ALA A 92 -1.81 -18.82 5.37
CA ALA A 92 -2.27 -19.16 4.03
C ALA A 92 -3.46 -18.33 3.49
N GLN A 93 -3.99 -17.36 4.26
CA GLN A 93 -5.06 -16.46 3.83
C GLN A 93 -4.50 -15.12 3.32
N PRO A 94 -5.09 -14.49 2.28
CA PRO A 94 -4.65 -13.21 1.78
C PRO A 94 -5.07 -12.08 2.74
N TRP A 95 -4.12 -11.55 3.50
CA TRP A 95 -4.40 -10.54 4.52
C TRP A 95 -4.24 -9.10 4.04
N VAL A 96 -3.22 -8.84 3.23
CA VAL A 96 -2.92 -7.47 2.79
C VAL A 96 -2.50 -7.47 1.34
N PHE A 97 -3.10 -6.61 0.54
CA PHE A 97 -2.60 -6.19 -0.75
C PHE A 97 -1.72 -4.95 -0.57
N ALA A 98 -0.49 -4.99 -1.05
CA ALA A 98 0.40 -3.85 -0.99
C ALA A 98 0.85 -3.42 -2.38
N ARG A 99 0.79 -2.12 -2.63
CA ARG A 99 1.26 -1.47 -3.85
C ARG A 99 2.33 -0.44 -3.51
N SER A 100 3.51 -0.61 -4.09
CA SER A 100 4.65 0.29 -3.90
C SER A 100 4.98 0.99 -5.21
N VAL A 101 5.27 2.30 -5.12
CA VAL A 101 5.67 3.12 -6.26
C VAL A 101 7.04 3.72 -5.96
N LEU A 102 8.04 3.35 -6.75
CA LEU A 102 9.42 3.77 -6.59
C LEU A 102 9.86 4.59 -7.82
N PRO A 103 10.00 5.92 -7.67
CA PRO A 103 10.51 6.77 -8.74
C PRO A 103 11.88 6.31 -9.25
N LEU A 104 12.15 6.46 -10.54
CA LEU A 104 13.45 6.11 -11.11
C LEU A 104 14.61 6.87 -10.45
N THR A 105 14.35 8.12 -10.03
CA THR A 105 15.29 8.96 -9.29
C THR A 105 15.65 8.39 -7.92
N THR A 106 14.74 7.63 -7.31
CA THR A 106 14.96 6.91 -6.05
C THR A 106 15.83 5.68 -6.25
N LEU A 107 15.65 4.98 -7.37
CA LEU A 107 16.33 3.73 -7.71
C LEU A 107 17.78 3.92 -8.22
N THR A 108 18.55 4.76 -7.52
CA THR A 108 19.93 5.11 -7.87
C THR A 108 20.88 4.86 -6.69
N GLY A 109 22.18 4.74 -6.96
CA GLY A 109 23.18 4.48 -5.93
C GLY A 109 22.88 3.17 -5.18
N ARG A 110 22.99 3.20 -3.85
CA ARG A 110 22.75 2.03 -2.98
C ARG A 110 21.29 1.53 -3.01
N LEU A 111 20.33 2.40 -3.38
CA LEU A 111 18.91 2.05 -3.47
C LEU A 111 18.56 1.31 -4.76
N ARG A 112 19.52 1.13 -5.69
CA ARG A 112 19.31 0.33 -6.90
C ARG A 112 18.89 -1.10 -6.60
N LYS A 113 19.33 -1.64 -5.45
CA LYS A 113 18.95 -2.99 -4.96
C LYS A 113 17.43 -3.18 -4.81
N LEU A 114 16.66 -2.10 -4.61
CA LEU A 114 15.20 -2.16 -4.51
C LEU A 114 14.51 -2.62 -5.80
N ARG A 115 15.24 -2.67 -6.93
CA ARG A 115 14.73 -3.25 -8.19
C ARG A 115 14.64 -4.78 -8.15
N GLN A 116 15.34 -5.43 -7.23
CA GLN A 116 15.52 -6.88 -7.18
C GLN A 116 14.97 -7.50 -5.89
N LEU A 117 13.88 -6.95 -5.37
CA LEU A 117 13.30 -7.40 -4.10
C LEU A 117 12.77 -8.83 -4.12
N SER A 118 12.49 -9.40 -5.31
CA SER A 118 11.89 -10.73 -5.41
C SER A 118 10.71 -10.85 -4.43
N ASN A 119 10.67 -11.89 -3.59
CA ASN A 119 9.63 -12.09 -2.57
C ASN A 119 9.98 -11.45 -1.21
N GLN A 120 11.04 -10.63 -1.13
CA GLN A 120 11.37 -9.94 0.12
C GLN A 120 10.35 -8.84 0.41
N PRO A 121 9.87 -8.71 1.65
CA PRO A 121 9.03 -7.60 2.06
C PRO A 121 9.79 -6.28 1.96
N LEU A 122 9.23 -5.30 1.25
CA LEU A 122 9.83 -3.96 1.17
C LEU A 122 9.87 -3.29 2.55
N GLY A 123 8.84 -3.50 3.38
CA GLY A 123 8.77 -2.93 4.73
C GLY A 123 9.99 -3.27 5.59
N GLU A 124 10.45 -4.50 5.55
CA GLU A 124 11.64 -4.94 6.31
C GLU A 124 12.89 -4.12 5.93
N LEU A 125 13.08 -3.86 4.64
CA LEU A 125 14.22 -3.05 4.16
C LEU A 125 14.07 -1.58 4.54
N LEU A 126 12.84 -1.04 4.50
CA LEU A 126 12.58 0.34 4.87
C LEU A 126 12.92 0.59 6.34
N PHE A 127 12.39 -0.23 7.23
CA PHE A 127 12.55 -0.03 8.67
C PHE A 127 13.95 -0.39 9.21
N LYS A 128 14.75 -1.13 8.45
CA LYS A 128 16.18 -1.37 8.75
C LYS A 128 17.10 -0.25 8.25
N ASP A 129 16.62 0.66 7.42
CA ASP A 129 17.43 1.73 6.86
C ASP A 129 17.51 2.92 7.83
N PRO A 130 18.71 3.31 8.30
CA PRO A 130 18.88 4.39 9.29
C PRO A 130 18.50 5.77 8.74
N THR A 131 18.40 5.93 7.42
CA THR A 131 18.00 7.20 6.79
C THR A 131 16.51 7.30 6.54
N MET A 132 15.75 6.26 6.93
CA MET A 132 14.33 6.20 6.68
C MET A 132 13.57 7.28 7.47
N CYS A 133 12.78 8.03 6.75
CA CYS A 133 11.79 8.95 7.28
C CYS A 133 10.43 8.61 6.66
N ARG A 134 9.37 8.58 7.47
CA ARG A 134 8.01 8.31 7.04
C ARG A 134 7.16 9.57 7.19
N GLU A 135 6.49 9.97 6.12
CA GLU A 135 5.51 11.06 6.15
C GLU A 135 4.19 10.60 6.81
N PRO A 136 3.32 11.55 7.21
CA PRO A 136 2.04 11.22 7.85
C PRO A 136 1.24 10.18 7.06
N VAL A 137 0.60 9.28 7.80
CA VAL A 137 -0.23 8.22 7.20
C VAL A 137 -1.52 8.83 6.64
N GLN A 138 -1.84 8.45 5.42
CA GLN A 138 -3.17 8.65 4.85
C GLN A 138 -3.94 7.32 4.89
N VAL A 139 -5.23 7.41 5.15
CA VAL A 139 -6.15 6.27 5.19
C VAL A 139 -7.30 6.47 4.22
N ALA A 140 -7.84 5.37 3.72
CA ALA A 140 -9.02 5.37 2.86
C ALA A 140 -9.82 4.10 3.04
N CYS A 141 -11.13 4.18 2.76
CA CYS A 141 -11.99 3.03 2.58
C CYS A 141 -12.13 2.77 1.07
N PHE A 142 -11.93 1.54 0.67
CA PHE A 142 -12.18 1.05 -0.68
C PHE A 142 -13.57 0.43 -0.69
N ASP A 143 -14.44 0.94 -1.53
CA ASP A 143 -15.78 0.40 -1.69
C ASP A 143 -15.73 -1.04 -2.19
N ALA A 144 -16.76 -1.80 -1.88
CA ALA A 144 -16.94 -3.15 -2.40
C ALA A 144 -16.85 -3.16 -3.93
N GLY A 145 -16.12 -4.13 -4.48
CA GLY A 145 -15.90 -4.23 -5.93
C GLY A 145 -14.95 -3.18 -6.53
N ASN A 146 -14.19 -2.45 -5.71
CA ASN A 146 -13.24 -1.47 -6.23
C ASN A 146 -12.18 -2.14 -7.11
N ARG A 147 -12.12 -1.74 -8.38
CA ARG A 147 -11.24 -2.35 -9.41
C ARG A 147 -9.77 -1.97 -9.29
N LEU A 148 -9.40 -1.12 -8.34
CA LEU A 148 -7.98 -0.85 -8.06
C LEU A 148 -7.33 -1.99 -7.27
N LEU A 149 -8.13 -2.86 -6.68
CA LEU A 149 -7.66 -4.13 -6.12
C LEU A 149 -7.70 -5.21 -7.20
N PRO A 150 -6.70 -6.10 -7.23
CA PRO A 150 -6.70 -7.22 -8.16
C PRO A 150 -7.94 -8.11 -7.95
N PRO A 151 -8.59 -8.58 -9.02
CA PRO A 151 -9.79 -9.44 -8.89
C PRO A 151 -9.56 -10.70 -8.04
N SER A 152 -8.32 -11.20 -8.00
CA SER A 152 -7.94 -12.38 -7.21
C SER A 152 -7.99 -12.18 -5.70
N VAL A 153 -8.08 -10.92 -5.24
CA VAL A 153 -8.05 -10.56 -3.81
C VAL A 153 -9.11 -9.53 -3.42
N SER A 154 -9.88 -9.02 -4.39
CA SER A 154 -10.98 -8.10 -4.12
C SER A 154 -12.24 -8.87 -3.75
N SER A 155 -12.98 -8.38 -2.77
CA SER A 155 -14.35 -8.84 -2.52
C SER A 155 -15.35 -7.91 -3.20
N ILE A 156 -16.38 -8.50 -3.80
CA ILE A 156 -17.48 -7.74 -4.39
C ILE A 156 -18.41 -7.19 -3.30
N ASP A 157 -18.44 -7.84 -2.14
CA ASP A 157 -19.46 -7.62 -1.11
C ASP A 157 -18.96 -6.84 0.11
N GLN A 158 -17.64 -6.61 0.22
CA GLN A 158 -17.08 -5.98 1.42
C GLN A 158 -16.15 -4.83 1.08
N ALA A 159 -16.31 -3.73 1.82
CA ALA A 159 -15.36 -2.63 1.80
C ALA A 159 -14.06 -3.01 2.51
N SER A 160 -12.95 -2.48 2.02
CA SER A 160 -11.61 -2.73 2.56
C SER A 160 -10.98 -1.43 3.05
N TRP A 161 -10.30 -1.46 4.19
CA TRP A 161 -9.54 -0.33 4.69
C TRP A 161 -8.10 -0.38 4.20
N GLY A 162 -7.59 0.78 3.80
CA GLY A 162 -6.21 0.91 3.38
C GLY A 162 -5.51 2.10 4.04
N ARG A 163 -4.20 2.00 4.06
CA ARG A 163 -3.31 3.09 4.48
C ARG A 163 -2.20 3.29 3.46
N ARG A 164 -1.66 4.49 3.37
CA ARG A 164 -0.48 4.76 2.56
C ARG A 164 0.40 5.82 3.22
N SER A 165 1.70 5.76 2.94
CA SER A 165 2.66 6.79 3.34
C SER A 165 3.73 6.95 2.30
N VAL A 166 4.26 8.17 2.19
CA VAL A 166 5.53 8.40 1.52
C VAL A 166 6.65 8.10 2.52
N PHE A 167 7.58 7.28 2.09
CA PHE A 167 8.83 7.01 2.79
C PHE A 167 9.96 7.70 2.05
N ARG A 168 10.98 8.14 2.78
CA ARG A 168 12.20 8.71 2.21
C ARG A 168 13.40 7.91 2.70
N LEU A 169 14.22 7.46 1.75
CA LEU A 169 15.53 6.87 2.00
C LEU A 169 16.58 7.77 1.34
N ASP A 170 17.60 8.23 2.07
CA ASP A 170 18.53 9.24 1.57
C ASP A 170 17.81 10.46 0.97
N LYS A 171 16.72 10.89 1.61
CA LYS A 171 15.81 11.97 1.13
C LYS A 171 15.05 11.65 -0.17
N LYS A 172 15.20 10.48 -0.78
CA LYS A 172 14.55 10.08 -2.01
C LYS A 172 13.21 9.41 -1.71
N PRO A 173 12.10 9.86 -2.32
CA PRO A 173 10.77 9.39 -1.96
C PRO A 173 10.42 8.06 -2.61
N LEU A 174 9.61 7.28 -1.92
CA LEU A 174 8.83 6.17 -2.46
C LEU A 174 7.49 6.10 -1.73
N LEU A 175 6.48 5.57 -2.36
CA LEU A 175 5.14 5.40 -1.79
C LEU A 175 4.88 3.93 -1.51
N VAL A 176 4.29 3.64 -0.35
CA VAL A 176 3.73 2.33 -0.04
C VAL A 176 2.28 2.51 0.36
N ALA A 177 1.39 1.81 -0.34
CA ALA A 177 -0.03 1.67 -0.02
C ALA A 177 -0.31 0.22 0.37
N GLU A 178 -1.05 0.02 1.44
CA GLU A 178 -1.39 -1.26 2.04
C GLU A 178 -2.90 -1.30 2.25
N VAL A 179 -3.58 -2.30 1.68
CA VAL A 179 -5.03 -2.49 1.80
C VAL A 179 -5.28 -3.81 2.49
N PHE A 180 -5.99 -3.76 3.60
CA PHE A 180 -6.38 -4.96 4.35
C PHE A 180 -7.52 -5.65 3.62
N LEU A 181 -7.35 -6.93 3.36
CA LEU A 181 -8.28 -7.74 2.61
C LEU A 181 -9.36 -8.36 3.53
N PRO A 182 -10.49 -8.83 2.98
CA PRO A 182 -11.60 -9.35 3.78
C PRO A 182 -11.25 -10.48 4.73
N ASP A 183 -10.27 -11.32 4.39
CA ASP A 183 -9.81 -12.44 5.24
C ASP A 183 -8.93 -11.99 6.42
N PHE A 184 -8.57 -10.70 6.47
CA PHE A 184 -7.86 -10.12 7.60
C PHE A 184 -8.85 -9.64 8.67
N HIS A 185 -8.82 -10.24 9.83
CA HIS A 185 -9.69 -9.91 10.95
C HIS A 185 -8.92 -9.18 12.06
N PRO A 186 -9.06 -7.84 12.18
CA PRO A 186 -8.28 -7.04 13.12
C PRO A 186 -8.56 -7.37 14.61
N TYR A 187 -9.67 -8.05 14.91
CA TYR A 187 -10.08 -8.38 16.27
C TYR A 187 -9.38 -9.60 16.88
N HIS A 188 -8.86 -10.51 16.05
CA HIS A 188 -8.25 -11.74 16.54
C HIS A 188 -6.77 -11.59 16.93
N LEU A 189 -6.25 -10.37 16.88
CA LEU A 189 -4.81 -10.07 16.97
C LEU A 189 -4.52 -8.97 18.01
N ALA A 190 -5.35 -8.92 19.08
CA ALA A 190 -5.17 -8.02 20.21
C ALA A 190 -4.35 -8.66 21.33
#